data_132eb78b47faf0546165ea9548670510
#
_entry.id   132eb78b47faf0546165ea9548670510
#
_cell.length_a   1.000
_cell.length_b   1.000
_cell.length_c   1.000
_cell.angle_alpha   90.00
_cell.angle_beta   90.00
_cell.angle_gamma   90.00
#
_symmetry.space_group_name_H-M   'P 1'
#
loop_
_entity.id
_entity.type
_entity.pdbx_description
1 polymer ?
#
loop_
_entity_poly.entity_id
_entity_poly.type
_entity_poly.pdbx_seq_one_letter_code
_entity_poly.pdbx_strand_id
1 'polypeptide(L)'
;MPSETLSGPHTLVVEGLHAEVAGKEILKGVSLTMKTGELTALMGPNGSGKSTLAYALMGHPKYKVTKGTATIDGQDLLKLTVDQRARAGLFLGFQYPQEVSGLSLSKFLWTGYMQKHTVQTASTSQFDKDLKTHLEYLGMDETLLKRSLNEGFSGGEKKRVEVLQMATFKPMFAILDEPDSGLDIDAVKAVGETVAKLHRPDAGILVITHYQRILKYVKPDRVHVMVDGAIALSGGRDLAEKLEANGYDWVRLGIATSLA
;
A
#
# COMPACT_ATOMS: atom_id res chain seq x y z
N MET A 1 29.63 -13.20 5.82
CA MET A 1 28.75 -14.36 5.80
C MET A 1 27.79 -14.14 4.66
N PRO A 2 27.71 -15.00 3.62
CA PRO A 2 26.67 -14.87 2.60
C PRO A 2 25.33 -15.18 3.30
N SER A 3 24.36 -14.27 3.14
CA SER A 3 22.99 -14.46 3.58
C SER A 3 22.43 -15.69 2.88
N GLU A 4 22.00 -16.69 3.64
CA GLU A 4 21.16 -17.77 3.14
C GLU A 4 19.99 -17.12 2.41
N THR A 5 19.88 -17.35 1.12
CA THR A 5 18.69 -17.00 0.33
C THR A 5 17.55 -17.84 0.87
N LEU A 6 16.67 -17.24 1.66
CA LEU A 6 15.41 -17.83 2.07
C LEU A 6 14.66 -18.26 0.80
N SER A 7 14.54 -19.55 0.59
CA SER A 7 13.93 -20.16 -0.63
C SER A 7 12.38 -20.13 -0.61
N GLY A 8 11.78 -19.25 0.17
CA GLY A 8 10.34 -19.08 0.34
C GLY A 8 9.86 -17.64 0.12
N PRO A 9 8.55 -17.42 0.13
CA PRO A 9 8.01 -16.07 0.04
C PRO A 9 8.42 -15.24 1.26
N HIS A 10 8.79 -13.97 1.02
CA HIS A 10 9.01 -13.00 2.11
C HIS A 10 7.70 -12.74 2.86
N THR A 11 7.78 -12.40 4.14
CA THR A 11 6.61 -12.18 4.99
C THR A 11 6.69 -10.84 5.73
N LEU A 12 5.58 -10.09 5.68
CA LEU A 12 5.34 -8.98 6.59
C LEU A 12 4.32 -9.45 7.63
N VAL A 13 4.72 -9.43 8.90
CA VAL A 13 3.90 -9.91 10.03
C VAL A 13 3.64 -8.76 10.99
N VAL A 14 2.37 -8.54 11.31
CA VAL A 14 1.90 -7.59 12.32
C VAL A 14 1.17 -8.38 13.38
N GLU A 15 1.55 -8.22 14.66
CA GLU A 15 0.96 -8.95 15.78
C GLU A 15 0.59 -8.01 16.91
N GLY A 16 -0.69 -8.01 17.27
CA GLY A 16 -1.23 -7.26 18.39
C GLY A 16 -0.89 -5.77 18.36
N LEU A 17 -0.88 -5.14 17.19
CA LEU A 17 -0.43 -3.77 17.02
C LEU A 17 -1.45 -2.77 17.58
N HIS A 18 -1.02 -1.97 18.55
CA HIS A 18 -1.77 -0.82 19.07
C HIS A 18 -1.08 0.47 18.64
N ALA A 19 -1.87 1.46 18.26
CA ALA A 19 -1.34 2.78 17.93
C ALA A 19 -2.29 3.90 18.31
N GLU A 20 -1.70 5.04 18.68
CA GLU A 20 -2.41 6.26 19.05
C GLU A 20 -2.11 7.42 18.09
N VAL A 21 -3.08 8.31 17.97
CA VAL A 21 -2.97 9.59 17.27
C VAL A 21 -3.48 10.69 18.19
N ALA A 22 -2.65 11.70 18.47
CA ALA A 22 -2.97 12.79 19.40
C ALA A 22 -3.50 12.28 20.78
N GLY A 23 -2.90 11.22 21.31
CA GLY A 23 -3.27 10.63 22.60
C GLY A 23 -4.52 9.75 22.60
N LYS A 24 -5.18 9.58 21.44
CA LYS A 24 -6.33 8.69 21.30
C LYS A 24 -5.89 7.38 20.65
N GLU A 25 -6.17 6.26 21.30
CA GLU A 25 -5.93 4.93 20.74
C GLU A 25 -6.86 4.68 19.56
N ILE A 26 -6.29 4.34 18.41
CA ILE A 26 -7.01 4.04 17.17
C ILE A 26 -6.87 2.57 16.80
N LEU A 27 -5.66 2.00 16.86
CA LEU A 27 -5.45 0.57 16.65
C LEU A 27 -5.47 -0.17 17.97
N LYS A 28 -6.21 -1.27 18.01
CA LYS A 28 -6.54 -2.01 19.24
C LYS A 28 -6.20 -3.50 19.08
N GLY A 29 -4.92 -3.80 18.84
CA GLY A 29 -4.45 -5.17 18.72
C GLY A 29 -4.60 -5.75 17.31
N VAL A 30 -4.25 -4.98 16.27
CA VAL A 30 -4.31 -5.42 14.88
C VAL A 30 -3.27 -6.52 14.64
N SER A 31 -3.73 -7.64 14.08
CA SER A 31 -2.86 -8.74 13.64
C SER A 31 -3.20 -9.11 12.20
N LEU A 32 -2.19 -9.13 11.34
CA LEU A 32 -2.29 -9.60 9.95
C LEU A 32 -0.92 -10.08 9.44
N THR A 33 -0.96 -10.96 8.46
CA THR A 33 0.24 -11.42 7.75
C THR A 33 0.04 -11.24 6.26
N MET A 34 1.04 -10.69 5.60
CA MET A 34 1.13 -10.60 4.13
C MET A 34 2.33 -11.40 3.64
N LYS A 35 2.22 -12.00 2.47
CA LYS A 35 3.32 -12.69 1.79
C LYS A 35 3.60 -12.06 0.43
N THR A 36 4.83 -12.14 -0.03
CA THR A 36 5.11 -11.84 -1.43
C THR A 36 4.37 -12.82 -2.33
N GLY A 37 3.93 -12.35 -3.51
CA GLY A 37 3.04 -13.09 -4.40
C GLY A 37 1.56 -13.02 -4.01
N GLU A 38 1.21 -12.42 -2.85
CA GLU A 38 -0.20 -12.24 -2.44
C GLU A 38 -0.68 -10.80 -2.65
N LEU A 39 -1.92 -10.68 -3.09
CA LEU A 39 -2.65 -9.43 -3.15
C LEU A 39 -3.74 -9.46 -2.07
N THR A 40 -3.61 -8.59 -1.09
CA THR A 40 -4.49 -8.51 0.07
C THR A 40 -5.32 -7.23 0.02
N ALA A 41 -6.60 -7.30 0.37
CA ALA A 41 -7.44 -6.12 0.58
C ALA A 41 -7.70 -5.91 2.08
N LEU A 42 -7.61 -4.66 2.52
CA LEU A 42 -8.07 -4.24 3.85
C LEU A 42 -9.28 -3.33 3.68
N MET A 43 -10.43 -3.83 4.06
CA MET A 43 -11.71 -3.14 3.98
C MET A 43 -12.19 -2.69 5.35
N GLY A 44 -13.20 -1.84 5.39
CA GLY A 44 -13.84 -1.40 6.63
C GLY A 44 -14.42 0.01 6.51
N PRO A 45 -15.31 0.40 7.41
CA PRO A 45 -15.92 1.72 7.39
C PRO A 45 -14.89 2.83 7.61
N ASN A 46 -15.28 4.07 7.27
CA ASN A 46 -14.45 5.24 7.54
C ASN A 46 -14.19 5.36 9.06
N GLY A 47 -12.97 5.72 9.42
CA GLY A 47 -12.55 5.83 10.82
C GLY A 47 -12.24 4.50 11.52
N SER A 48 -12.29 3.34 10.83
CA SER A 48 -11.96 2.04 11.44
C SER A 48 -10.48 1.84 11.77
N GLY A 49 -9.57 2.69 11.26
CA GLY A 49 -8.14 2.62 11.56
C GLY A 49 -7.26 2.15 10.39
N LYS A 50 -7.81 1.92 9.18
CA LYS A 50 -7.05 1.40 8.02
C LYS A 50 -5.82 2.24 7.66
N SER A 51 -6.02 3.54 7.43
CA SER A 51 -4.92 4.48 7.13
C SER A 51 -3.98 4.62 8.33
N THR A 52 -4.50 4.54 9.57
CA THR A 52 -3.66 4.54 10.77
C THR A 52 -2.69 3.37 10.77
N LEU A 53 -3.13 2.17 10.37
CA LEU A 53 -2.26 1.00 10.21
C LEU A 53 -1.15 1.27 9.18
N ALA A 54 -1.52 1.77 8.00
CA ALA A 54 -0.56 2.08 6.93
C ALA A 54 0.51 3.09 7.38
N TYR A 55 0.09 4.19 7.99
CA TYR A 55 1.01 5.22 8.49
C TYR A 55 1.86 4.74 9.67
N ALA A 56 1.31 3.94 10.59
CA ALA A 56 2.05 3.37 11.71
C ALA A 56 3.14 2.41 11.21
N LEU A 57 2.82 1.54 10.24
CA LEU A 57 3.79 0.63 9.62
C LEU A 57 4.89 1.40 8.88
N MET A 58 4.56 2.50 8.21
CA MET A 58 5.57 3.34 7.54
C MET A 58 6.39 4.19 8.53
N GLY A 59 5.98 4.32 9.78
CA GLY A 59 6.70 5.08 10.82
C GLY A 59 6.43 6.58 10.78
N HIS A 60 5.26 6.99 10.32
CA HIS A 60 4.88 8.40 10.30
C HIS A 60 4.78 8.96 11.74
N PRO A 61 5.45 10.10 12.07
CA PRO A 61 5.64 10.56 13.45
C PRO A 61 4.35 10.90 14.23
N LYS A 62 3.24 11.16 13.55
CA LYS A 62 1.94 11.40 14.18
C LYS A 62 1.26 10.12 14.71
N TYR A 63 1.72 8.94 14.27
CA TYR A 63 1.10 7.65 14.57
C TYR A 63 2.02 6.85 15.48
N LYS A 64 1.78 6.92 16.77
CA LYS A 64 2.66 6.31 17.77
C LYS A 64 2.21 4.89 18.09
N VAL A 65 3.03 3.92 17.75
CA VAL A 65 2.84 2.52 18.16
C VAL A 65 3.11 2.41 19.66
N THR A 66 2.15 1.84 20.39
CA THR A 66 2.22 1.71 21.86
C THR A 66 2.44 0.27 22.32
N LYS A 67 1.97 -0.73 21.54
CA LYS A 67 2.14 -2.16 21.82
C LYS A 67 2.17 -2.96 20.51
N GLY A 68 2.59 -4.22 20.61
CA GLY A 68 2.64 -5.16 19.48
C GLY A 68 3.94 -5.10 18.71
N THR A 69 4.00 -5.88 17.62
CA THR A 69 5.18 -6.02 16.76
C THR A 69 4.80 -5.86 15.29
N ALA A 70 5.78 -5.44 14.49
CA ALA A 70 5.68 -5.47 13.03
C ALA A 70 7.06 -5.84 12.47
N THR A 71 7.11 -6.90 11.66
CA THR A 71 8.38 -7.42 11.12
C THR A 71 8.29 -7.71 9.63
N ILE A 72 9.42 -7.57 8.91
CA ILE A 72 9.64 -8.15 7.58
C ILE A 72 10.72 -9.21 7.73
N ASP A 73 10.41 -10.46 7.45
CA ASP A 73 11.32 -11.62 7.59
C ASP A 73 12.03 -11.66 8.94
N GLY A 74 11.30 -11.33 10.01
CA GLY A 74 11.83 -11.26 11.38
C GLY A 74 12.57 -9.97 11.72
N GLN A 75 12.88 -9.09 10.77
CA GLN A 75 13.44 -7.78 11.04
C GLN A 75 12.37 -6.84 11.62
N ASP A 76 12.61 -6.33 12.83
CA ASP A 76 11.69 -5.42 13.52
C ASP A 76 11.61 -4.06 12.82
N LEU A 77 10.46 -3.79 12.16
CA LEU A 77 10.20 -2.53 11.48
C LEU A 77 10.06 -1.35 12.45
N LEU A 78 9.57 -1.60 13.67
CA LEU A 78 9.27 -0.52 14.60
C LEU A 78 10.53 0.19 15.10
N LYS A 79 11.68 -0.49 15.04
CA LYS A 79 13.00 0.08 15.37
C LYS A 79 13.65 0.85 14.23
N LEU A 80 13.10 0.74 13.02
CA LEU A 80 13.66 1.37 11.83
C LEU A 80 13.08 2.78 11.62
N THR A 81 13.92 3.68 11.11
CA THR A 81 13.49 4.98 10.59
C THR A 81 12.68 4.82 9.30
N VAL A 82 11.94 5.85 8.88
CA VAL A 82 11.10 5.82 7.67
C VAL A 82 11.90 5.40 6.42
N ASP A 83 13.07 5.97 6.23
CA ASP A 83 13.97 5.65 5.11
C ASP A 83 14.53 4.23 5.18
N GLN A 84 14.82 3.71 6.39
CA GLN A 84 15.23 2.33 6.59
C GLN A 84 14.11 1.34 6.29
N ARG A 85 12.85 1.66 6.66
CA ARG A 85 11.67 0.84 6.28
C ARG A 85 11.49 0.79 4.77
N ALA A 86 11.66 1.92 4.09
CA ALA A 86 11.61 1.98 2.63
C ALA A 86 12.72 1.11 1.98
N ARG A 87 13.97 1.15 2.53
CA ARG A 87 15.06 0.28 2.06
C ARG A 87 14.85 -1.19 2.38
N ALA A 88 14.16 -1.51 3.48
CA ALA A 88 13.70 -2.87 3.79
C ALA A 88 12.59 -3.37 2.84
N GLY A 89 12.16 -2.54 1.90
CA GLY A 89 11.22 -2.91 0.85
C GLY A 89 9.76 -2.53 1.11
N LEU A 90 9.47 -1.73 2.14
CA LEU A 90 8.11 -1.23 2.40
C LEU A 90 7.84 0.05 1.60
N PHE A 91 6.68 0.12 0.95
CA PHE A 91 6.20 1.29 0.21
C PHE A 91 4.79 1.66 0.68
N LEU A 92 4.52 2.97 0.74
CA LEU A 92 3.19 3.50 1.02
C LEU A 92 2.76 4.48 -0.08
N GLY A 93 1.68 4.14 -0.79
CA GLY A 93 0.90 5.08 -1.59
C GLY A 93 -0.08 5.82 -0.69
N PHE A 94 0.02 7.15 -0.67
CA PHE A 94 -0.74 7.99 0.26
C PHE A 94 -2.18 8.24 -0.21
N GLN A 95 -3.11 8.36 0.72
CA GLN A 95 -4.46 8.82 0.41
C GLN A 95 -4.46 10.22 -0.22
N TYR A 96 -3.61 11.12 0.30
CA TYR A 96 -3.43 12.50 -0.19
C TYR A 96 -1.96 12.78 -0.49
N PRO A 97 -1.50 12.49 -1.74
CA PRO A 97 -0.12 12.74 -2.13
C PRO A 97 0.24 14.23 -2.07
N GLN A 98 1.36 14.53 -1.41
CA GLN A 98 1.83 15.90 -1.23
C GLN A 98 2.49 16.45 -2.50
N GLU A 99 2.40 17.74 -2.70
CA GLU A 99 3.08 18.48 -3.76
C GLU A 99 4.50 18.84 -3.32
N VAL A 100 5.48 18.67 -4.23
CA VAL A 100 6.88 19.03 -3.98
C VAL A 100 7.35 19.93 -5.11
N SER A 101 7.24 21.26 -4.90
CA SER A 101 7.65 22.24 -5.88
C SER A 101 9.16 22.19 -6.15
N GLY A 102 9.56 22.34 -7.41
CA GLY A 102 10.95 22.35 -7.84
C GLY A 102 11.61 20.98 -7.98
N LEU A 103 10.94 19.89 -7.62
CA LEU A 103 11.40 18.52 -7.84
C LEU A 103 10.61 17.86 -8.96
N SER A 104 11.19 17.74 -10.17
CA SER A 104 10.49 17.08 -11.27
C SER A 104 10.18 15.61 -10.97
N LEU A 105 9.04 15.12 -11.47
CA LEU A 105 8.63 13.73 -11.30
C LEU A 105 9.70 12.76 -11.80
N SER A 106 10.31 13.03 -12.97
CA SER A 106 11.39 12.19 -13.51
C SER A 106 12.61 12.12 -12.59
N LYS A 107 13.04 13.26 -12.01
CA LYS A 107 14.18 13.29 -11.08
C LYS A 107 13.87 12.54 -9.79
N PHE A 108 12.65 12.68 -9.26
CA PHE A 108 12.19 11.94 -8.08
C PHE A 108 12.22 10.43 -8.34
N LEU A 109 11.63 9.97 -9.45
CA LEU A 109 11.59 8.55 -9.82
C LEU A 109 12.99 7.97 -10.04
N TRP A 110 13.86 8.71 -10.74
CA TRP A 110 15.27 8.31 -10.92
C TRP A 110 16.01 8.20 -9.59
N THR A 111 15.84 9.17 -8.70
CA THR A 111 16.50 9.15 -7.38
C THR A 111 16.06 7.93 -6.56
N GLY A 112 14.76 7.61 -6.55
CA GLY A 112 14.24 6.41 -5.87
C GLY A 112 14.72 5.10 -6.52
N TYR A 113 14.78 5.03 -7.84
CA TYR A 113 15.33 3.90 -8.58
C TYR A 113 16.79 3.64 -8.19
N MET A 114 17.61 4.69 -8.09
CA MET A 114 19.01 4.61 -7.69
C MET A 114 19.23 4.11 -6.26
N GLN A 115 18.23 4.19 -5.37
CA GLN A 115 18.38 3.65 -4.00
C GLN A 115 18.44 2.11 -3.98
N LYS A 116 17.96 1.45 -5.01
CA LYS A 116 17.99 -0.03 -5.16
C LYS A 116 19.08 -0.53 -6.07
N HIS A 117 19.76 0.36 -6.78
CA HIS A 117 20.79 0.02 -7.75
C HIS A 117 22.11 0.69 -7.37
N THR A 118 23.22 0.00 -7.57
CA THR A 118 24.54 0.63 -7.52
C THR A 118 24.78 1.42 -8.81
N VAL A 119 25.76 2.32 -8.80
CA VAL A 119 26.17 3.04 -10.01
C VAL A 119 26.56 2.08 -11.16
N GLN A 120 27.09 0.90 -10.79
CA GLN A 120 27.48 -0.13 -11.76
C GLN A 120 26.29 -0.95 -12.30
N THR A 121 25.20 -1.07 -11.55
CA THR A 121 24.01 -1.85 -11.95
C THR A 121 22.87 -1.01 -12.46
N ALA A 122 22.89 0.32 -12.24
CA ALA A 122 21.88 1.24 -12.74
C ALA A 122 22.03 1.42 -14.25
N SER A 123 20.94 1.22 -14.98
CA SER A 123 20.88 1.47 -16.42
C SER A 123 19.81 2.54 -16.70
N THR A 124 20.25 3.70 -17.17
CA THR A 124 19.33 4.78 -17.61
C THR A 124 18.45 4.31 -18.75
N SER A 125 19.00 3.58 -19.72
CA SER A 125 18.23 3.06 -20.86
C SER A 125 17.15 2.07 -20.42
N GLN A 126 17.44 1.20 -19.44
CA GLN A 126 16.43 0.27 -18.92
C GLN A 126 15.38 1.02 -18.08
N PHE A 127 15.81 1.99 -17.27
CA PHE A 127 14.89 2.84 -16.51
C PHE A 127 13.92 3.59 -17.44
N ASP A 128 14.42 4.24 -18.50
CA ASP A 128 13.60 4.99 -19.44
C ASP A 128 12.61 4.08 -20.18
N LYS A 129 13.04 2.88 -20.56
CA LYS A 129 12.18 1.88 -21.21
C LYS A 129 11.07 1.40 -20.27
N ASP A 130 11.42 1.02 -19.04
CA ASP A 130 10.45 0.58 -18.03
C ASP A 130 9.46 1.71 -17.71
N LEU A 131 9.97 2.94 -17.52
CA LEU A 131 9.16 4.11 -17.22
C LEU A 131 8.14 4.39 -18.33
N LYS A 132 8.57 4.35 -19.59
CA LYS A 132 7.68 4.53 -20.74
C LYS A 132 6.57 3.47 -20.77
N THR A 133 6.92 2.21 -20.56
CA THR A 133 5.93 1.12 -20.48
C THR A 133 4.92 1.33 -19.34
N HIS A 134 5.38 1.79 -18.17
CA HIS A 134 4.49 2.07 -17.05
C HIS A 134 3.55 3.26 -17.32
N LEU A 135 4.05 4.32 -17.97
CA LEU A 135 3.23 5.46 -18.40
C LEU A 135 2.12 5.03 -19.36
N GLU A 136 2.45 4.19 -20.35
CA GLU A 136 1.49 3.63 -21.31
C GLU A 136 0.39 2.83 -20.58
N TYR A 137 0.75 1.95 -19.63
CA TYR A 137 -0.22 1.18 -18.84
C TYR A 137 -1.14 2.05 -18.01
N LEU A 138 -0.63 3.18 -17.51
CA LEU A 138 -1.39 4.11 -16.68
C LEU A 138 -2.16 5.15 -17.49
N GLY A 139 -2.01 5.16 -18.83
CA GLY A 139 -2.58 6.19 -19.68
C GLY A 139 -2.10 7.59 -19.28
N MET A 140 -0.82 7.74 -18.97
CA MET A 140 -0.21 9.00 -18.54
C MET A 140 0.61 9.62 -19.64
N ASP A 141 0.51 10.95 -19.78
CA ASP A 141 1.30 11.73 -20.71
C ASP A 141 2.75 11.91 -20.19
N GLU A 142 3.74 11.70 -21.06
CA GLU A 142 5.17 11.86 -20.72
C GLU A 142 5.52 13.30 -20.28
N THR A 143 4.73 14.29 -20.67
CA THR A 143 4.94 15.69 -20.24
C THR A 143 4.84 15.88 -18.73
N LEU A 144 4.09 15.01 -18.04
CA LEU A 144 4.00 15.00 -16.58
C LEU A 144 5.35 14.75 -15.90
N LEU A 145 6.27 14.02 -16.56
CA LEU A 145 7.61 13.75 -16.02
C LEU A 145 8.45 15.00 -15.81
N LYS A 146 8.18 16.06 -16.60
CA LYS A 146 8.92 17.34 -16.52
C LYS A 146 8.34 18.28 -15.46
N ARG A 147 7.12 18.02 -14.99
CA ARG A 147 6.44 18.85 -13.97
C ARG A 147 6.94 18.49 -12.58
N SER A 148 6.82 19.43 -11.66
CA SER A 148 7.07 19.18 -10.24
C SER A 148 6.15 18.11 -9.70
N LEU A 149 6.66 17.28 -8.80
CA LEU A 149 5.95 16.13 -8.22
C LEU A 149 4.60 16.57 -7.64
N ASN A 150 3.52 16.07 -8.20
CA ASN A 150 2.13 16.31 -7.81
C ASN A 150 1.63 17.77 -7.92
N GLU A 151 2.48 18.74 -8.28
CA GLU A 151 2.13 20.17 -8.32
C GLU A 151 1.16 20.45 -9.48
N GLY A 152 -0.06 20.87 -9.10
CA GLY A 152 -1.15 21.13 -10.04
C GLY A 152 -1.63 19.90 -10.80
N PHE A 153 -1.36 18.68 -10.30
CA PHE A 153 -1.93 17.47 -10.84
C PHE A 153 -3.37 17.30 -10.36
N SER A 154 -4.23 16.78 -11.25
CA SER A 154 -5.57 16.33 -10.85
C SER A 154 -5.48 15.19 -9.83
N GLY A 155 -6.56 14.93 -9.11
CA GLY A 155 -6.63 13.80 -8.17
C GLY A 155 -6.30 12.46 -8.85
N GLY A 156 -6.81 12.25 -10.08
CA GLY A 156 -6.54 11.06 -10.87
C GLY A 156 -5.07 10.94 -11.31
N GLU A 157 -4.44 12.04 -11.70
CA GLU A 157 -3.01 12.04 -12.03
C GLU A 157 -2.15 11.73 -10.81
N LYS A 158 -2.45 12.32 -9.64
CA LYS A 158 -1.75 12.04 -8.38
C LYS A 158 -1.80 10.55 -8.02
N LYS A 159 -2.98 9.91 -8.16
CA LYS A 159 -3.12 8.47 -7.87
C LYS A 159 -2.37 7.60 -8.87
N ARG A 160 -2.41 7.93 -10.17
CA ARG A 160 -1.62 7.23 -11.18
C ARG A 160 -0.11 7.40 -10.94
N VAL A 161 0.33 8.58 -10.48
CA VAL A 161 1.73 8.82 -10.10
C VAL A 161 2.16 7.93 -8.92
N GLU A 162 1.31 7.67 -7.94
CA GLU A 162 1.63 6.74 -6.84
C GLU A 162 1.82 5.30 -7.35
N VAL A 163 0.95 4.84 -8.25
CA VAL A 163 1.11 3.52 -8.88
C VAL A 163 2.38 3.49 -9.76
N LEU A 164 2.70 4.58 -10.46
CA LEU A 164 3.95 4.73 -11.21
C LEU A 164 5.19 4.64 -10.29
N GLN A 165 5.14 5.26 -9.12
CA GLN A 165 6.20 5.13 -8.10
C GLN A 165 6.36 3.67 -7.65
N MET A 166 5.26 3.00 -7.31
CA MET A 166 5.28 1.58 -6.94
C MET A 166 5.91 0.71 -8.05
N ALA A 167 5.50 0.94 -9.30
CA ALA A 167 6.04 0.24 -10.47
C ALA A 167 7.55 0.43 -10.65
N THR A 168 7.99 1.69 -10.46
CA THR A 168 9.40 2.09 -10.64
C THR A 168 10.29 1.59 -9.50
N PHE A 169 9.81 1.72 -8.26
CA PHE A 169 10.58 1.35 -7.07
C PHE A 169 10.55 -0.16 -6.77
N LYS A 170 9.61 -0.91 -7.35
CA LYS A 170 9.47 -2.37 -7.21
C LYS A 170 9.62 -2.82 -5.74
N PRO A 171 8.82 -2.31 -4.79
CA PRO A 171 8.93 -2.67 -3.39
C PRO A 171 8.66 -4.16 -3.16
N MET A 172 9.13 -4.69 -2.01
CA MET A 172 8.78 -6.03 -1.56
C MET A 172 7.35 -6.08 -1.03
N PHE A 173 6.95 -5.05 -0.28
CA PHE A 173 5.58 -4.86 0.21
C PHE A 173 5.09 -3.45 -0.12
N ALA A 174 3.98 -3.35 -0.85
CA ALA A 174 3.32 -2.10 -1.15
C ALA A 174 1.99 -1.99 -0.40
N ILE A 175 1.77 -0.88 0.29
CA ILE A 175 0.49 -0.50 0.88
C ILE A 175 -0.07 0.65 0.03
N LEU A 176 -1.25 0.48 -0.55
CA LEU A 176 -1.94 1.50 -1.33
C LEU A 176 -3.17 1.97 -0.54
N ASP A 177 -3.12 3.19 0.00
CA ASP A 177 -4.21 3.74 0.81
C ASP A 177 -5.21 4.50 -0.05
N GLU A 178 -6.40 3.92 -0.22
CA GLU A 178 -7.50 4.41 -1.05
C GLU A 178 -7.05 4.86 -2.46
N PRO A 179 -6.43 3.95 -3.24
CA PRO A 179 -5.92 4.29 -4.58
C PRO A 179 -7.02 4.64 -5.59
N ASP A 180 -8.28 4.35 -5.25
CA ASP A 180 -9.48 4.63 -6.05
C ASP A 180 -10.27 5.86 -5.58
N SER A 181 -9.85 6.53 -4.52
CA SER A 181 -10.56 7.69 -3.98
C SER A 181 -10.50 8.89 -4.94
N GLY A 182 -11.68 9.48 -5.21
CA GLY A 182 -11.80 10.65 -6.09
C GLY A 182 -11.59 10.36 -7.59
N LEU A 183 -11.53 9.08 -7.99
CA LEU A 183 -11.40 8.67 -9.38
C LEU A 183 -12.76 8.41 -10.03
N ASP A 184 -12.88 8.72 -11.33
CA ASP A 184 -13.97 8.21 -12.17
C ASP A 184 -13.82 6.70 -12.46
N ILE A 185 -14.82 6.12 -13.09
CA ILE A 185 -14.87 4.66 -13.35
C ILE A 185 -13.69 4.19 -14.22
N ASP A 186 -13.33 4.96 -15.25
CA ASP A 186 -12.27 4.59 -16.17
C ASP A 186 -10.89 4.69 -15.50
N ALA A 187 -10.68 5.71 -14.69
CA ALA A 187 -9.45 5.86 -13.91
C ALA A 187 -9.31 4.76 -12.84
N VAL A 188 -10.39 4.37 -12.13
CA VAL A 188 -10.38 3.23 -11.21
C VAL A 188 -10.00 1.94 -11.91
N LYS A 189 -10.57 1.69 -13.11
CA LYS A 189 -10.23 0.54 -13.93
C LYS A 189 -8.74 0.55 -14.30
N ALA A 190 -8.24 1.66 -14.84
CA ALA A 190 -6.85 1.78 -15.28
C ALA A 190 -5.87 1.55 -14.10
N VAL A 191 -6.14 2.15 -12.93
CA VAL A 191 -5.34 1.96 -11.72
C VAL A 191 -5.39 0.49 -11.26
N GLY A 192 -6.58 -0.10 -11.15
CA GLY A 192 -6.75 -1.47 -10.68
C GLY A 192 -6.10 -2.50 -11.61
N GLU A 193 -6.29 -2.37 -12.92
CA GLU A 193 -5.65 -3.24 -13.92
C GLU A 193 -4.12 -3.09 -13.91
N THR A 194 -3.61 -1.87 -13.70
CA THR A 194 -2.16 -1.63 -13.61
C THR A 194 -1.60 -2.25 -12.34
N VAL A 195 -2.25 -2.10 -11.18
CA VAL A 195 -1.85 -2.76 -9.94
C VAL A 195 -1.79 -4.28 -10.12
N ALA A 196 -2.81 -4.87 -10.76
CA ALA A 196 -2.85 -6.30 -11.05
C ALA A 196 -1.72 -6.75 -12.01
N LYS A 197 -1.41 -5.96 -13.04
CA LYS A 197 -0.30 -6.24 -13.97
C LYS A 197 1.08 -6.10 -13.33
N LEU A 198 1.21 -5.19 -12.39
CA LEU A 198 2.48 -4.93 -11.68
C LEU A 198 2.67 -5.84 -10.48
N HIS A 199 1.65 -6.61 -10.11
CA HIS A 199 1.76 -7.63 -9.09
C HIS A 199 2.74 -8.72 -9.55
N ARG A 200 3.77 -8.96 -8.76
CA ARG A 200 4.86 -9.89 -9.04
C ARG A 200 4.93 -10.96 -7.97
N PRO A 201 5.48 -12.15 -8.28
CA PRO A 201 5.67 -13.22 -7.29
C PRO A 201 6.56 -12.81 -6.09
N ASP A 202 7.44 -11.81 -6.31
CA ASP A 202 8.37 -11.27 -5.30
C ASP A 202 7.85 -10.00 -4.60
N ALA A 203 6.57 -9.64 -4.79
CA ALA A 203 5.95 -8.48 -4.17
C ALA A 203 4.59 -8.83 -3.55
N GLY A 204 4.35 -8.36 -2.32
CA GLY A 204 3.04 -8.39 -1.66
C GLY A 204 2.38 -7.01 -1.75
N ILE A 205 1.08 -6.95 -2.07
CA ILE A 205 0.34 -5.69 -2.17
C ILE A 205 -0.83 -5.70 -1.20
N LEU A 206 -0.94 -4.67 -0.36
CA LEU A 206 -2.11 -4.38 0.46
C LEU A 206 -2.85 -3.20 -0.13
N VAL A 207 -4.07 -3.45 -0.62
CA VAL A 207 -4.98 -2.39 -1.07
C VAL A 207 -5.95 -2.07 0.06
N ILE A 208 -5.86 -0.85 0.58
CA ILE A 208 -6.82 -0.32 1.55
C ILE A 208 -7.90 0.40 0.77
N THR A 209 -9.14 -0.02 0.92
CA THR A 209 -10.29 0.65 0.29
C THR A 209 -11.57 0.41 1.09
N HIS A 210 -12.50 1.32 0.99
CA HIS A 210 -13.87 1.13 1.47
C HIS A 210 -14.84 0.85 0.32
N TYR A 211 -14.36 0.87 -0.95
CA TYR A 211 -15.14 0.57 -2.15
C TYR A 211 -14.69 -0.73 -2.79
N GLN A 212 -15.63 -1.49 -3.30
CA GLN A 212 -15.33 -2.73 -4.02
C GLN A 212 -14.96 -2.52 -5.48
N ARG A 213 -15.29 -1.38 -6.06
CA ARG A 213 -15.11 -1.14 -7.50
C ARG A 213 -13.67 -1.42 -7.97
N ILE A 214 -12.65 -1.08 -7.18
CA ILE A 214 -11.26 -1.39 -7.52
C ILE A 214 -10.97 -2.89 -7.37
N LEU A 215 -11.58 -3.58 -6.42
CA LEU A 215 -11.34 -5.00 -6.16
C LEU A 215 -11.80 -5.91 -7.31
N LYS A 216 -12.73 -5.44 -8.16
CA LYS A 216 -13.13 -6.14 -9.40
C LYS A 216 -11.95 -6.31 -10.37
N TYR A 217 -11.02 -5.36 -10.36
CA TYR A 217 -9.85 -5.34 -11.24
C TYR A 217 -8.62 -5.94 -10.57
N VAL A 218 -8.39 -5.61 -9.30
CA VAL A 218 -7.25 -6.05 -8.50
C VAL A 218 -7.35 -7.53 -8.12
N LYS A 219 -8.56 -8.06 -7.86
CA LYS A 219 -8.87 -9.47 -7.53
C LYS A 219 -8.03 -10.01 -6.38
N PRO A 220 -8.23 -9.56 -5.14
CA PRO A 220 -7.41 -9.95 -4.01
C PRO A 220 -7.53 -11.45 -3.69
N ASP A 221 -6.42 -12.04 -3.22
CA ASP A 221 -6.37 -13.42 -2.72
C ASP A 221 -6.98 -13.52 -1.33
N ARG A 222 -6.80 -12.44 -0.53
CA ARG A 222 -7.27 -12.34 0.86
C ARG A 222 -7.93 -10.99 1.12
N VAL A 223 -8.96 -11.01 1.93
CA VAL A 223 -9.70 -9.82 2.38
C VAL A 223 -9.73 -9.80 3.90
N HIS A 224 -9.30 -8.70 4.50
CA HIS A 224 -9.46 -8.40 5.92
C HIS A 224 -10.48 -7.28 6.10
N VAL A 225 -11.30 -7.37 7.13
CA VAL A 225 -12.27 -6.34 7.49
C VAL A 225 -11.88 -5.75 8.84
N MET A 226 -11.58 -4.45 8.83
CA MET A 226 -11.25 -3.70 10.03
C MET A 226 -12.47 -2.94 10.55
N VAL A 227 -12.78 -3.12 11.82
CA VAL A 227 -13.83 -2.40 12.55
C VAL A 227 -13.26 -1.94 13.88
N ASP A 228 -13.50 -0.68 14.24
CA ASP A 228 -13.15 -0.09 15.54
C ASP A 228 -11.69 -0.34 16.00
N GLY A 229 -10.77 -0.35 15.07
CA GLY A 229 -9.33 -0.48 15.33
C GLY A 229 -8.80 -1.90 15.39
N ALA A 230 -9.59 -2.91 15.07
CA ALA A 230 -9.20 -4.32 15.07
C ALA A 230 -9.63 -5.03 13.77
N ILE A 231 -8.94 -6.12 13.40
CA ILE A 231 -9.40 -7.01 12.32
C ILE A 231 -10.54 -7.85 12.86
N ALA A 232 -11.74 -7.61 12.34
CA ALA A 232 -12.97 -8.28 12.77
C ALA A 232 -13.19 -9.60 12.03
N LEU A 233 -12.88 -9.63 10.73
CA LEU A 233 -13.05 -10.80 9.87
C LEU A 233 -11.89 -10.89 8.88
N SER A 234 -11.60 -12.12 8.46
CA SER A 234 -10.66 -12.42 7.37
C SER A 234 -11.24 -13.53 6.51
N GLY A 235 -11.10 -13.41 5.19
CA GLY A 235 -11.64 -14.38 4.26
C GLY A 235 -11.03 -14.25 2.87
N GLY A 236 -11.62 -14.93 1.90
CA GLY A 236 -11.31 -14.82 0.49
C GLY A 236 -12.09 -13.70 -0.19
N ARG A 237 -12.08 -13.71 -1.52
CA ARG A 237 -12.77 -12.71 -2.35
C ARG A 237 -14.28 -12.62 -2.10
N ASP A 238 -14.93 -13.75 -1.77
CA ASP A 238 -16.35 -13.81 -1.43
C ASP A 238 -16.74 -12.93 -0.25
N LEU A 239 -15.81 -12.65 0.67
CA LEU A 239 -16.02 -11.72 1.77
C LEU A 239 -16.24 -10.30 1.27
N ALA A 240 -15.51 -9.86 0.25
CA ALA A 240 -15.70 -8.55 -0.35
C ALA A 240 -17.11 -8.42 -0.96
N GLU A 241 -17.57 -9.45 -1.69
CA GLU A 241 -18.89 -9.48 -2.30
C GLU A 241 -20.02 -9.42 -1.25
N LYS A 242 -19.85 -10.16 -0.13
CA LYS A 242 -20.80 -10.11 1.00
C LYS A 242 -20.88 -8.72 1.65
N LEU A 243 -19.75 -8.01 1.74
CA LEU A 243 -19.72 -6.64 2.28
C LEU A 243 -20.41 -5.64 1.34
N GLU A 244 -20.33 -5.83 0.02
CA GLU A 244 -21.06 -5.01 -0.96
C GLU A 244 -22.57 -5.18 -0.81
N ALA A 245 -23.00 -6.43 -0.68
CA ALA A 245 -24.42 -6.74 -0.60
C ALA A 245 -25.05 -6.32 0.73
N ASN A 246 -24.33 -6.44 1.85
CA ASN A 246 -24.90 -6.34 3.20
C ASN A 246 -24.35 -5.16 4.04
N GLY A 247 -23.37 -4.40 3.52
CA GLY A 247 -22.68 -3.37 4.27
C GLY A 247 -21.81 -3.92 5.40
N TYR A 248 -21.47 -3.09 6.38
CA TYR A 248 -20.59 -3.46 7.52
C TYR A 248 -21.34 -3.76 8.82
N ASP A 249 -22.64 -3.52 8.91
CA ASP A 249 -23.40 -3.59 10.16
C ASP A 249 -23.46 -5.02 10.73
N TRP A 250 -23.62 -6.02 9.87
CA TRP A 250 -23.60 -7.42 10.28
C TRP A 250 -22.26 -7.85 10.89
N VAL A 251 -21.15 -7.26 10.45
CA VAL A 251 -19.82 -7.51 11.04
C VAL A 251 -19.75 -6.95 12.45
N ARG A 252 -20.27 -5.73 12.67
CA ARG A 252 -20.35 -5.10 13.98
C ARG A 252 -21.21 -5.88 14.95
N LEU A 253 -22.37 -6.36 14.48
CA LEU A 253 -23.28 -7.18 15.28
C LEU A 253 -22.66 -8.53 15.64
N GLY A 254 -21.94 -9.18 14.73
CA GLY A 254 -21.21 -10.43 14.98
C GLY A 254 -20.12 -10.27 16.03
N ILE A 255 -19.41 -9.14 16.06
CA ILE A 255 -18.42 -8.83 17.12
C ILE A 255 -19.14 -8.65 18.47
N ALA A 256 -20.23 -7.91 18.51
CA ALA A 256 -20.99 -7.69 19.74
C ALA A 256 -21.51 -9.00 20.34
N THR A 257 -21.93 -9.96 19.49
CA THR A 257 -22.42 -11.28 19.94
C THR A 257 -21.29 -12.21 20.41
N SER A 258 -20.06 -12.02 19.92
CA SER A 258 -18.90 -12.83 20.34
C SER A 258 -18.21 -12.33 21.61
N LEU A 259 -18.55 -11.11 22.06
CA LEU A 259 -18.04 -10.48 23.28
C LEU A 259 -19.04 -10.57 24.46
N ALA A 260 -20.25 -11.05 24.21
CA ALA A 260 -21.30 -11.31 25.23
C ALA A 260 -21.32 -12.79 25.60
#